data_11f09acd76341a312d38ca7191aea469
#
_entry.id   11f09acd76341a312d38ca7191aea469
#
_cell.length_a   1.000
_cell.length_b   1.000
_cell.length_c   1.000
_cell.angle_alpha   90.00
_cell.angle_beta   90.00
_cell.angle_gamma   90.00
#
_symmetry.space_group_name_H-M   'P 1'
#
loop_
_entity.id
_entity.type
_entity.pdbx_description
1 polymer ?
#
loop_
_entity_poly.entity_id
_entity_poly.type
_entity_poly.pdbx_seq_one_letter_code
_entity_poly.pdbx_strand_id
1 'polypeptide(L)'
;MGNSLASIFSSPAAGNAVVDSSHAWIRLAVSMLLSTVGGVGMWAVVVVLPAVQAEFGVDRADAALPYTATMVGFAAGNVLVGRAIDRVGYWIPALVSSMALVAGFLLAALSTSILQFTLAQGLLIGVGTSAIFGPLIADISHWFNRRRGVAVAAAAAGSYLAGTIWPTVMPPLMKAEGWRFTYVAIGIFCLATMVPLVLMLRRGAPIAAAGSAGSRLVQPISLSPTALQVLLVIAGLGCCVAMSMPQVHIVAYCMDLGYGVAHGADMLSIMMAAGVVSRVASGFVADRIGGVKTLLIGSVLQCLSLFFYIPFDGLASLYVVSLVFGLSQGGIVPCYAIIVREYMPAREAGQRVGIVIMATIFGMAIGGWMSGWIYDLTGSYAAAFLNGIAWNLLNILVMVLVLWKARRGATAMA
;
A
#
# COMPACT_ATOMS: atom_id res chain seq x y z
N MET A 1 -21.87 49.22 7.48
CA MET A 1 -20.55 49.12 6.82
C MET A 1 -19.86 47.87 7.40
N GLY A 2 -20.03 46.70 6.81
CA GLY A 2 -19.48 45.46 7.34
C GLY A 2 -19.78 44.24 6.48
N ASN A 3 -19.63 44.32 5.14
CA ASN A 3 -19.87 43.15 4.26
C ASN A 3 -19.04 43.22 2.95
N SER A 4 -17.80 43.72 2.99
CA SER A 4 -17.01 43.91 1.75
C SER A 4 -15.67 43.17 1.68
N LEU A 5 -15.31 42.33 2.66
CA LEU A 5 -14.02 41.59 2.61
C LEU A 5 -14.17 40.06 2.34
N ALA A 6 -15.38 39.53 2.40
CA ALA A 6 -15.63 38.12 2.12
C ALA A 6 -15.83 37.76 0.63
N SER A 7 -16.09 38.78 -0.22
CA SER A 7 -16.39 38.57 -1.66
C SER A 7 -15.18 38.57 -2.58
N ILE A 8 -13.97 38.83 -2.08
CA ILE A 8 -12.74 38.88 -2.90
C ILE A 8 -12.09 37.50 -3.07
N PHE A 9 -12.48 36.50 -2.26
CA PHE A 9 -11.87 35.13 -2.27
C PHE A 9 -12.72 34.04 -2.91
N SER A 10 -13.87 34.37 -3.50
CA SER A 10 -14.76 33.35 -4.09
C SER A 10 -15.21 33.70 -5.50
N SER A 11 -14.27 33.83 -6.45
CA SER A 11 -14.63 33.81 -7.87
C SER A 11 -14.58 32.35 -8.37
N PRO A 12 -15.72 31.76 -8.82
CA PRO A 12 -15.76 30.40 -9.38
C PRO A 12 -14.83 30.22 -10.60
N ALA A 13 -14.49 31.32 -11.29
CA ALA A 13 -13.58 31.33 -12.43
C ALA A 13 -12.12 31.10 -12.04
N ALA A 14 -11.69 31.48 -10.82
CA ALA A 14 -10.32 31.23 -10.35
C ALA A 14 -10.06 29.77 -9.97
N GLY A 15 -11.09 29.04 -9.54
CA GLY A 15 -10.98 27.60 -9.19
C GLY A 15 -10.74 26.72 -10.43
N ASN A 16 -11.39 27.02 -11.55
CA ASN A 16 -11.24 26.23 -12.78
C ASN A 16 -9.89 26.45 -13.48
N ALA A 17 -9.24 27.60 -13.29
CA ALA A 17 -7.94 27.91 -13.89
C ALA A 17 -6.77 27.15 -13.26
N VAL A 18 -6.97 26.54 -12.09
CA VAL A 18 -5.93 25.81 -11.34
C VAL A 18 -5.99 24.30 -11.57
N VAL A 19 -7.15 23.76 -11.96
CA VAL A 19 -7.34 22.34 -12.29
C VAL A 19 -6.67 22.03 -13.64
N ASP A 20 -5.99 20.89 -13.73
CA ASP A 20 -5.20 20.45 -14.92
C ASP A 20 -4.08 21.44 -15.33
N SER A 21 -3.72 22.40 -14.48
CA SER A 21 -2.68 23.41 -14.72
C SER A 21 -1.26 22.88 -14.49
N SER A 22 -0.26 23.66 -14.90
CA SER A 22 1.15 23.36 -14.57
C SER A 22 1.38 23.23 -13.07
N HIS A 23 0.65 23.99 -12.25
CA HIS A 23 0.70 23.90 -10.79
C HIS A 23 0.18 22.53 -10.29
N ALA A 24 -0.88 21.99 -10.88
CA ALA A 24 -1.39 20.66 -10.56
C ALA A 24 -0.35 19.57 -10.87
N TRP A 25 0.38 19.68 -11.98
CA TRP A 25 1.46 18.74 -12.32
C TRP A 25 2.66 18.84 -11.38
N ILE A 26 3.07 20.06 -10.97
CA ILE A 26 4.12 20.24 -9.95
C ILE A 26 3.67 19.61 -8.62
N ARG A 27 2.41 19.87 -8.22
CA ARG A 27 1.84 19.26 -7.02
C ARG A 27 1.86 17.72 -7.09
N LEU A 28 1.53 17.13 -8.24
CA LEU A 28 1.62 15.69 -8.45
C LEU A 28 3.06 15.18 -8.28
N ALA A 29 4.03 15.86 -8.89
CA ALA A 29 5.45 15.48 -8.75
C ALA A 29 5.92 15.55 -7.29
N VAL A 30 5.58 16.63 -6.57
CA VAL A 30 5.86 16.79 -5.13
C VAL A 30 5.19 15.69 -4.31
N SER A 31 3.95 15.34 -4.64
CA SER A 31 3.20 14.27 -3.97
C SER A 31 3.82 12.90 -4.21
N MET A 32 4.29 12.61 -5.43
CA MET A 32 5.01 11.37 -5.74
C MET A 32 6.32 11.28 -4.96
N LEU A 33 7.10 12.37 -4.91
CA LEU A 33 8.34 12.42 -4.13
C LEU A 33 8.06 12.23 -2.64
N LEU A 34 7.05 12.91 -2.10
CA LEU A 34 6.64 12.78 -0.70
C LEU A 34 6.22 11.34 -0.37
N SER A 35 5.46 10.68 -1.26
CA SER A 35 5.05 9.28 -1.11
C SER A 35 6.24 8.32 -1.22
N THR A 36 7.20 8.60 -2.09
CA THR A 36 8.41 7.78 -2.25
C THR A 36 9.34 7.90 -1.03
N VAL A 37 9.54 9.12 -0.53
CA VAL A 37 10.38 9.33 0.66
C VAL A 37 9.71 8.74 1.90
N GLY A 38 8.50 9.16 2.22
CA GLY A 38 7.81 8.74 3.43
C GLY A 38 7.36 7.28 3.42
N GLY A 39 7.25 6.66 2.23
CA GLY A 39 6.97 5.23 2.09
C GLY A 39 8.06 4.32 2.68
N VAL A 40 9.22 4.87 3.03
CA VAL A 40 10.27 4.16 3.79
C VAL A 40 9.72 3.54 5.07
N GLY A 41 8.73 4.17 5.72
CA GLY A 41 8.13 3.67 6.95
C GLY A 41 7.51 2.27 6.83
N MET A 42 7.07 1.88 5.63
CA MET A 42 6.52 0.54 5.38
C MET A 42 7.61 -0.51 5.09
N TRP A 43 8.70 -0.11 4.46
CA TRP A 43 9.69 -1.04 3.91
C TRP A 43 10.96 -1.19 4.76
N ALA A 44 11.32 -0.15 5.53
CA ALA A 44 12.52 -0.18 6.37
C ALA A 44 12.48 -1.33 7.38
N VAL A 45 11.33 -1.58 8.01
CA VAL A 45 11.15 -2.64 9.00
C VAL A 45 11.43 -4.04 8.42
N VAL A 46 11.09 -4.26 7.16
CA VAL A 46 11.33 -5.54 6.46
C VAL A 46 12.83 -5.78 6.25
N VAL A 47 13.56 -4.73 5.86
CA VAL A 47 15.00 -4.84 5.60
C VAL A 47 15.80 -5.05 6.88
N VAL A 48 15.41 -4.41 7.98
CA VAL A 48 16.11 -4.55 9.27
C VAL A 48 15.65 -5.75 10.09
N LEU A 49 14.57 -6.44 9.71
CA LEU A 49 13.99 -7.54 10.46
C LEU A 49 15.03 -8.58 10.93
N PRO A 50 15.94 -9.09 10.09
CA PRO A 50 16.95 -10.05 10.54
C PRO A 50 17.93 -9.49 11.58
N ALA A 51 18.33 -8.21 11.43
CA ALA A 51 19.23 -7.56 12.37
C ALA A 51 18.56 -7.31 13.72
N VAL A 52 17.29 -6.90 13.72
CA VAL A 52 16.47 -6.69 14.91
C VAL A 52 16.21 -8.02 15.61
N GLN A 53 15.90 -9.09 14.86
CA GLN A 53 15.74 -10.43 15.39
C GLN A 53 16.99 -10.92 16.12
N ALA A 54 18.14 -10.77 15.49
CA ALA A 54 19.42 -11.21 16.06
C ALA A 54 19.79 -10.40 17.32
N GLU A 55 19.58 -9.08 17.31
CA GLU A 55 19.95 -8.21 18.42
C GLU A 55 19.08 -8.42 19.65
N PHE A 56 17.76 -8.58 19.46
CA PHE A 56 16.84 -8.78 20.58
C PHE A 56 16.67 -10.24 20.98
N GLY A 57 17.24 -11.19 20.22
CA GLY A 57 17.19 -12.63 20.53
C GLY A 57 15.78 -13.19 20.55
N VAL A 58 14.91 -12.74 19.64
CA VAL A 58 13.49 -13.12 19.59
C VAL A 58 13.20 -14.08 18.42
N ASP A 59 12.07 -14.77 18.50
CA ASP A 59 11.59 -15.64 17.44
C ASP A 59 11.17 -14.86 16.18
N ARG A 60 10.99 -15.54 15.06
CA ARG A 60 10.64 -14.91 13.78
C ARG A 60 9.27 -14.23 13.81
N ALA A 61 8.32 -14.81 14.52
CA ALA A 61 7.00 -14.23 14.75
C ALA A 61 7.10 -12.88 15.50
N ASP A 62 7.87 -12.85 16.58
CA ASP A 62 8.08 -11.63 17.36
C ASP A 62 8.84 -10.56 16.57
N ALA A 63 9.84 -10.97 15.77
CA ALA A 63 10.54 -10.08 14.87
C ALA A 63 9.65 -9.49 13.76
N ALA A 64 8.55 -10.17 13.39
CA ALA A 64 7.57 -9.68 12.42
C ALA A 64 6.49 -8.76 13.04
N LEU A 65 6.32 -8.74 14.37
CA LEU A 65 5.34 -7.87 15.06
C LEU A 65 5.51 -6.38 14.75
N PRO A 66 6.72 -5.82 14.64
CA PRO A 66 6.89 -4.42 14.23
C PRO A 66 6.26 -4.10 12.87
N TYR A 67 6.37 -5.01 11.88
CA TYR A 67 5.68 -4.85 10.60
C TYR A 67 4.15 -4.89 10.76
N THR A 68 3.64 -5.86 11.53
CA THR A 68 2.21 -5.96 11.85
C THR A 68 1.70 -4.68 12.51
N ALA A 69 2.43 -4.16 13.50
CA ALA A 69 2.11 -2.92 14.18
C ALA A 69 2.14 -1.71 13.21
N THR A 70 3.11 -1.67 12.30
CA THR A 70 3.17 -0.65 11.24
C THR A 70 1.93 -0.68 10.35
N MET A 71 1.47 -1.86 9.94
CA MET A 71 0.25 -2.00 9.13
C MET A 71 -1.00 -1.57 9.88
N VAL A 72 -1.14 -1.96 11.16
CA VAL A 72 -2.25 -1.54 12.02
C VAL A 72 -2.23 -0.02 12.24
N GLY A 73 -1.06 0.53 12.54
CA GLY A 73 -0.86 1.99 12.68
C GLY A 73 -1.18 2.74 11.38
N PHE A 74 -0.75 2.22 10.25
CA PHE A 74 -1.06 2.75 8.93
C PHE A 74 -2.57 2.72 8.63
N ALA A 75 -3.26 1.63 8.96
CA ALA A 75 -4.71 1.52 8.82
C ALA A 75 -5.45 2.56 9.68
N ALA A 76 -5.11 2.62 10.98
CA ALA A 76 -5.68 3.59 11.92
C ALA A 76 -5.36 5.04 11.49
N GLY A 77 -4.13 5.29 11.09
CA GLY A 77 -3.66 6.58 10.61
C GLY A 77 -4.41 7.07 9.37
N ASN A 78 -4.70 6.19 8.39
CA ASN A 78 -5.50 6.57 7.22
C ASN A 78 -6.87 7.12 7.62
N VAL A 79 -7.50 6.58 8.65
CA VAL A 79 -8.79 7.06 9.15
C VAL A 79 -8.64 8.36 9.96
N LEU A 80 -7.68 8.40 10.89
CA LEU A 80 -7.49 9.55 11.78
C LEU A 80 -6.98 10.77 11.02
N VAL A 81 -5.94 10.58 10.21
CA VAL A 81 -5.35 11.65 9.40
C VAL A 81 -6.33 12.10 8.30
N GLY A 82 -7.07 11.17 7.68
CA GLY A 82 -8.13 11.51 6.73
C GLY A 82 -9.16 12.44 7.33
N ARG A 83 -9.69 12.12 8.52
CA ARG A 83 -10.64 13.00 9.24
C ARG A 83 -10.04 14.37 9.62
N ALA A 84 -8.76 14.42 9.95
CA ALA A 84 -8.08 15.67 10.23
C ALA A 84 -7.95 16.53 8.97
N ILE A 85 -7.63 15.91 7.83
CA ILE A 85 -7.54 16.59 6.52
C ILE A 85 -8.88 17.18 6.10
N ASP A 86 -9.98 16.48 6.31
CA ASP A 86 -11.33 16.97 6.02
C ASP A 86 -11.67 18.25 6.81
N ARG A 87 -11.06 18.45 8.00
CA ARG A 87 -11.32 19.61 8.87
C ARG A 87 -10.37 20.77 8.63
N VAL A 88 -9.09 20.52 8.44
CA VAL A 88 -8.06 21.57 8.45
C VAL A 88 -7.23 21.62 7.15
N GLY A 89 -7.60 20.81 6.15
CA GLY A 89 -6.85 20.71 4.89
C GLY A 89 -5.63 19.78 5.00
N TYR A 90 -4.95 19.53 3.85
CA TYR A 90 -3.94 18.48 3.73
C TYR A 90 -2.61 18.79 4.46
N TRP A 91 -2.09 20.03 4.36
CA TRP A 91 -0.70 20.32 4.71
C TRP A 91 -0.38 20.18 6.20
N ILE A 92 -1.29 20.59 7.12
CA ILE A 92 -1.06 20.50 8.57
C ILE A 92 -1.02 19.05 9.04
N PRO A 93 -2.03 18.20 8.73
CA PRO A 93 -1.95 16.78 9.09
C PRO A 93 -0.78 16.06 8.44
N ALA A 94 -0.41 16.40 7.20
CA ALA A 94 0.75 15.83 6.54
C ALA A 94 2.07 16.22 7.22
N LEU A 95 2.19 17.46 7.71
CA LEU A 95 3.35 17.90 8.48
C LEU A 95 3.45 17.16 9.82
N VAL A 96 2.35 17.07 10.57
CA VAL A 96 2.29 16.34 11.84
C VAL A 96 2.65 14.85 11.63
N SER A 97 2.11 14.23 10.57
CA SER A 97 2.42 12.84 10.21
C SER A 97 3.88 12.67 9.82
N SER A 98 4.48 13.63 9.12
CA SER A 98 5.91 13.62 8.79
C SER A 98 6.77 13.72 10.05
N MET A 99 6.39 14.57 11.02
CA MET A 99 7.08 14.66 12.30
C MET A 99 6.93 13.38 13.13
N ALA A 100 5.76 12.75 13.12
CA ALA A 100 5.54 11.47 13.77
C ALA A 100 6.43 10.38 13.15
N LEU A 101 6.54 10.34 11.82
CA LEU A 101 7.42 9.41 11.12
C LEU A 101 8.90 9.60 11.53
N VAL A 102 9.39 10.83 11.54
CA VAL A 102 10.76 11.17 11.97
C VAL A 102 11.01 10.76 13.41
N ALA A 103 10.11 11.17 14.32
CA ALA A 103 10.21 10.79 15.74
C ALA A 103 10.19 9.26 15.91
N GLY A 104 9.37 8.57 15.13
CA GLY A 104 9.30 7.12 15.12
C GLY A 104 10.62 6.45 14.73
N PHE A 105 11.30 6.93 13.68
CA PHE A 105 12.61 6.42 13.30
C PHE A 105 13.67 6.67 14.37
N LEU A 106 13.69 7.86 14.97
CA LEU A 106 14.65 8.19 16.04
C LEU A 106 14.40 7.35 17.29
N LEU A 107 13.15 7.21 17.72
CA LEU A 107 12.80 6.39 18.89
C LEU A 107 13.00 4.89 18.64
N ALA A 108 12.72 4.41 17.43
CA ALA A 108 13.02 3.03 17.05
C ALA A 108 14.53 2.75 17.09
N ALA A 109 15.38 3.68 16.66
CA ALA A 109 16.82 3.56 16.77
C ALA A 109 17.33 3.51 18.23
N LEU A 110 16.61 4.13 19.16
CA LEU A 110 16.95 4.16 20.59
C LEU A 110 16.31 3.00 21.38
N SER A 111 15.49 2.14 20.75
CA SER A 111 14.80 1.05 21.43
C SER A 111 15.79 0.04 22.03
N THR A 112 15.49 -0.42 23.25
CA THR A 112 16.27 -1.44 23.97
C THR A 112 15.53 -2.78 24.08
N SER A 113 14.30 -2.86 23.53
CA SER A 113 13.51 -4.08 23.47
C SER A 113 12.66 -4.12 22.21
N ILE A 114 12.28 -5.33 21.80
CA ILE A 114 11.38 -5.53 20.66
C ILE A 114 10.04 -4.84 20.85
N LEU A 115 9.51 -4.75 22.08
CA LEU A 115 8.26 -4.06 22.38
C LEU A 115 8.37 -2.55 22.10
N GLN A 116 9.45 -1.89 22.57
CA GLN A 116 9.68 -0.47 22.30
C GLN A 116 9.81 -0.21 20.80
N PHE A 117 10.56 -1.06 20.09
CA PHE A 117 10.70 -1.00 18.64
C PHE A 117 9.33 -1.16 17.96
N THR A 118 8.53 -2.15 18.36
CA THR A 118 7.18 -2.40 17.83
C THR A 118 6.23 -1.21 18.06
N LEU A 119 6.26 -0.61 19.25
CA LEU A 119 5.45 0.57 19.56
C LEU A 119 5.85 1.79 18.72
N ALA A 120 7.15 2.04 18.56
CA ALA A 120 7.63 3.11 17.69
C ALA A 120 7.21 2.89 16.23
N GLN A 121 7.32 1.66 15.75
CA GLN A 121 6.89 1.26 14.41
C GLN A 121 5.37 1.46 14.21
N GLY A 122 4.53 0.99 15.12
CA GLY A 122 3.08 1.06 14.98
C GLY A 122 2.53 2.47 15.18
N LEU A 123 2.83 3.08 16.35
CA LEU A 123 2.18 4.32 16.78
C LEU A 123 2.72 5.56 16.05
N LEU A 124 3.99 5.55 15.66
CA LEU A 124 4.63 6.71 15.07
C LEU A 124 4.93 6.51 13.59
N ILE A 125 5.67 5.46 13.20
CA ILE A 125 6.03 5.24 11.81
C ILE A 125 4.80 4.85 10.99
N GLY A 126 3.99 3.88 11.45
CA GLY A 126 2.78 3.43 10.75
C GLY A 126 1.77 4.56 10.58
N VAL A 127 1.42 5.26 11.67
CA VAL A 127 0.50 6.41 11.62
C VAL A 127 1.09 7.54 10.77
N GLY A 128 2.39 7.85 10.94
CA GLY A 128 3.08 8.89 10.20
C GLY A 128 3.12 8.64 8.69
N THR A 129 3.27 7.38 8.28
CA THR A 129 3.27 6.97 6.86
C THR A 129 1.87 7.10 6.22
N SER A 130 0.78 7.10 6.99
CA SER A 130 -0.58 7.08 6.43
C SER A 130 -0.95 8.33 5.62
N ALA A 131 -0.45 9.51 5.99
CA ALA A 131 -0.75 10.77 5.30
C ALA A 131 -0.34 10.78 3.83
N ILE A 132 0.69 10.00 3.48
CA ILE A 132 1.28 9.98 2.13
C ILE A 132 0.66 8.96 1.19
N PHE A 133 -0.40 8.26 1.58
CA PHE A 133 -1.08 7.26 0.75
C PHE A 133 -2.54 7.65 0.48
N GLY A 134 -3.49 7.13 1.25
CA GLY A 134 -4.92 7.36 0.99
C GLY A 134 -5.30 8.84 0.92
N PRO A 135 -4.97 9.64 1.96
CA PRO A 135 -5.25 11.06 1.98
C PRO A 135 -4.57 11.86 0.85
N LEU A 136 -3.32 11.51 0.50
CA LEU A 136 -2.59 12.15 -0.60
C LEU A 136 -3.26 11.88 -1.96
N ILE A 137 -3.67 10.64 -2.19
CA ILE A 137 -4.39 10.24 -3.40
C ILE A 137 -5.73 11.00 -3.49
N ALA A 138 -6.44 11.14 -2.37
CA ALA A 138 -7.67 11.91 -2.31
C ALA A 138 -7.42 13.39 -2.66
N ASP A 139 -6.42 14.03 -2.07
CA ASP A 139 -6.04 15.40 -2.35
C ASP A 139 -5.73 15.60 -3.84
N ILE A 140 -4.85 14.78 -4.43
CA ILE A 140 -4.49 14.86 -5.85
C ILE A 140 -5.71 14.71 -6.76
N SER A 141 -6.67 13.90 -6.38
CA SER A 141 -7.90 13.70 -7.18
C SER A 141 -8.72 14.97 -7.39
N HIS A 142 -8.57 15.99 -6.56
CA HIS A 142 -9.24 17.30 -6.69
C HIS A 142 -8.55 18.27 -7.65
N TRP A 143 -7.28 18.02 -8.00
CA TRP A 143 -6.48 18.88 -8.85
C TRP A 143 -6.54 18.52 -10.35
N PHE A 144 -7.17 17.38 -10.69
CA PHE A 144 -7.26 16.87 -12.05
C PHE A 144 -8.69 16.47 -12.42
N ASN A 145 -9.16 16.92 -13.59
CA ASN A 145 -10.42 16.50 -14.20
C ASN A 145 -10.17 15.60 -15.43
N ARG A 146 -9.42 16.13 -16.40
CA ARG A 146 -9.17 15.43 -17.67
C ARG A 146 -8.30 14.17 -17.53
N ARG A 147 -7.28 14.24 -16.65
CA ARG A 147 -6.29 13.16 -16.44
C ARG A 147 -6.29 12.64 -15.01
N ARG A 148 -7.45 12.68 -14.34
CA ARG A 148 -7.61 12.28 -12.93
C ARG A 148 -7.13 10.87 -12.66
N GLY A 149 -7.47 9.92 -13.53
CA GLY A 149 -7.01 8.52 -13.39
C GLY A 149 -5.49 8.37 -13.43
N VAL A 150 -4.84 9.06 -14.38
CA VAL A 150 -3.37 9.06 -14.51
C VAL A 150 -2.72 9.70 -13.29
N ALA A 151 -3.23 10.84 -12.81
CA ALA A 151 -2.68 11.53 -11.66
C ALA A 151 -2.80 10.70 -10.38
N VAL A 152 -3.96 10.07 -10.14
CA VAL A 152 -4.20 9.18 -9.00
C VAL A 152 -3.29 7.94 -9.07
N ALA A 153 -3.15 7.33 -10.24
CA ALA A 153 -2.28 6.17 -10.43
C ALA A 153 -0.80 6.53 -10.20
N ALA A 154 -0.36 7.69 -10.70
CA ALA A 154 1.00 8.18 -10.48
C ALA A 154 1.27 8.47 -9.01
N ALA A 155 0.36 9.15 -8.29
CA ALA A 155 0.49 9.39 -6.86
C ALA A 155 0.57 8.06 -6.07
N ALA A 156 -0.26 7.08 -6.42
CA ALA A 156 -0.25 5.76 -5.80
C ALA A 156 1.01 4.94 -6.12
N ALA A 157 1.68 5.20 -7.24
CA ALA A 157 2.93 4.53 -7.59
C ALA A 157 4.10 4.92 -6.66
N GLY A 158 4.04 6.07 -5.99
CA GLY A 158 5.07 6.52 -5.06
C GLY A 158 5.40 5.51 -3.95
N SER A 159 4.40 4.82 -3.41
CA SER A 159 4.61 3.78 -2.39
C SER A 159 5.36 2.55 -2.91
N TYR A 160 5.16 2.18 -4.17
CA TYR A 160 5.92 1.11 -4.82
C TYR A 160 7.33 1.55 -5.17
N LEU A 161 7.51 2.83 -5.59
CA LEU A 161 8.83 3.42 -5.78
C LEU A 161 9.63 3.45 -4.46
N ALA A 162 8.97 3.72 -3.33
CA ALA A 162 9.59 3.60 -2.02
C ALA A 162 10.09 2.16 -1.77
N GLY A 163 9.25 1.15 -2.02
CA GLY A 163 9.63 -0.25 -1.91
C GLY A 163 10.69 -0.72 -2.93
N THR A 164 10.87 0.03 -4.01
CA THR A 164 11.94 -0.22 -5.00
C THR A 164 13.27 0.39 -4.54
N ILE A 165 13.24 1.61 -4.02
CA ILE A 165 14.46 2.39 -3.74
C ILE A 165 15.04 2.06 -2.37
N TRP A 166 14.23 2.08 -1.32
CA TRP A 166 14.73 1.96 0.05
C TRP A 166 15.41 0.63 0.36
N PRO A 167 14.90 -0.54 -0.09
CA PRO A 167 15.59 -1.80 0.17
C PRO A 167 16.98 -1.89 -0.47
N THR A 168 17.24 -1.22 -1.60
CA THR A 168 18.56 -1.19 -2.21
C THR A 168 19.52 -0.21 -1.52
N VAL A 169 18.99 0.88 -0.95
CA VAL A 169 19.80 1.93 -0.30
C VAL A 169 20.21 1.54 1.12
N MET A 170 19.36 0.81 1.84
CA MET A 170 19.59 0.50 3.26
C MET A 170 20.73 -0.50 3.54
N PRO A 171 20.87 -1.65 2.82
CA PRO A 171 21.84 -2.68 3.18
C PRO A 171 23.30 -2.22 3.19
N PRO A 172 23.81 -1.40 2.23
CA PRO A 172 25.16 -0.85 2.30
C PRO A 172 25.38 -0.03 3.56
N LEU A 173 24.42 0.81 3.95
CA LEU A 173 24.52 1.66 5.14
C LEU A 173 24.43 0.81 6.42
N MET A 174 23.56 -0.18 6.45
CA MET A 174 23.46 -1.14 7.57
C MET A 174 24.75 -1.94 7.76
N LYS A 175 25.42 -2.32 6.66
CA LYS A 175 26.69 -3.05 6.71
C LYS A 175 27.83 -2.18 7.25
N ALA A 176 27.84 -0.88 6.93
CA ALA A 176 28.88 0.05 7.37
C ALA A 176 28.71 0.47 8.83
N GLU A 177 27.50 0.86 9.23
CA GLU A 177 27.24 1.60 10.47
C GLU A 177 26.15 0.93 11.35
N GLY A 178 25.58 -0.18 10.91
CA GLY A 178 24.51 -0.87 11.62
C GLY A 178 23.10 -0.31 11.35
N TRP A 179 22.08 -1.06 11.78
CA TRP A 179 20.69 -0.71 11.51
C TRP A 179 20.19 0.52 12.30
N ARG A 180 20.71 0.73 13.51
CA ARG A 180 20.33 1.89 14.36
C ARG A 180 20.75 3.20 13.74
N PHE A 181 22.01 3.28 13.28
CA PHE A 181 22.51 4.45 12.54
C PHE A 181 21.71 4.68 11.26
N THR A 182 21.39 3.59 10.53
CA THR A 182 20.55 3.66 9.33
C THR A 182 19.19 4.27 9.62
N TYR A 183 18.55 3.92 10.74
CA TYR A 183 17.26 4.50 11.15
C TYR A 183 17.39 5.98 11.50
N VAL A 184 18.43 6.39 12.21
CA VAL A 184 18.71 7.81 12.49
C VAL A 184 18.92 8.58 11.18
N ALA A 185 19.74 8.06 10.28
CA ALA A 185 20.02 8.68 8.98
C ALA A 185 18.73 8.84 8.14
N ILE A 186 17.87 7.80 8.10
CA ILE A 186 16.57 7.87 7.44
C ILE A 186 15.67 8.93 8.10
N GLY A 187 15.62 8.98 9.43
CA GLY A 187 14.85 10.00 10.15
C GLY A 187 15.27 11.42 9.80
N ILE A 188 16.58 11.70 9.80
CA ILE A 188 17.14 13.01 9.42
C ILE A 188 16.85 13.31 7.95
N PHE A 189 17.03 12.35 7.05
CA PHE A 189 16.71 12.51 5.63
C PHE A 189 15.24 12.81 5.40
N CYS A 190 14.32 12.09 6.07
CA CYS A 190 12.89 12.35 6.03
C CYS A 190 12.57 13.77 6.54
N LEU A 191 13.19 14.19 7.64
CA LEU A 191 13.02 15.54 8.17
C LEU A 191 13.42 16.61 7.13
N ALA A 192 14.60 16.46 6.56
CA ALA A 192 15.17 17.42 5.61
C ALA A 192 14.39 17.48 4.29
N THR A 193 13.77 16.38 3.86
CA THR A 193 13.09 16.29 2.56
C THR A 193 11.60 16.46 2.68
N MET A 194 10.92 15.77 3.61
CA MET A 194 9.46 15.78 3.71
C MET A 194 8.92 17.13 4.17
N VAL A 195 9.60 17.83 5.10
CA VAL A 195 9.13 19.14 5.58
C VAL A 195 9.04 20.15 4.44
N PRO A 196 10.09 20.39 3.64
CA PRO A 196 9.98 21.29 2.49
C PRO A 196 8.91 20.85 1.48
N LEU A 197 8.81 19.54 1.17
CA LEU A 197 7.82 19.02 0.25
C LEU A 197 6.38 19.29 0.74
N VAL A 198 6.11 19.04 2.03
CA VAL A 198 4.78 19.33 2.63
C VAL A 198 4.48 20.82 2.62
N LEU A 199 5.48 21.67 2.86
CA LEU A 199 5.30 23.11 2.80
C LEU A 199 4.95 23.63 1.38
N MET A 200 5.40 22.94 0.33
CA MET A 200 4.96 23.23 -1.05
C MET A 200 3.49 22.88 -1.30
N LEU A 201 2.91 21.99 -0.49
CA LEU A 201 1.51 21.56 -0.59
C LEU A 201 0.53 22.43 0.24
N ARG A 202 0.94 23.58 0.76
CA ARG A 202 0.12 24.48 1.59
C ARG A 202 -1.14 25.02 0.90
N ARG A 203 -1.15 25.14 -0.41
CA ARG A 203 -2.36 25.59 -1.13
C ARG A 203 -3.44 24.53 -1.01
N GLY A 204 -4.60 24.93 -0.50
CA GLY A 204 -5.77 24.05 -0.40
C GLY A 204 -6.23 23.58 -1.78
N ALA A 205 -6.83 22.40 -1.83
CA ALA A 205 -7.44 21.87 -3.04
C ALA A 205 -8.54 22.84 -3.55
N PRO A 206 -8.68 23.01 -4.88
CA PRO A 206 -9.80 23.75 -5.45
C PRO A 206 -11.11 23.14 -4.93
N ILE A 207 -12.05 23.99 -4.51
CA ILE A 207 -13.39 23.51 -4.13
C ILE A 207 -14.00 22.94 -5.41
N ALA A 208 -13.98 21.62 -5.55
CA ALA A 208 -14.64 20.95 -6.65
C ALA A 208 -16.13 21.26 -6.55
N ALA A 209 -16.71 21.89 -7.58
CA ALA A 209 -18.14 21.91 -7.73
C ALA A 209 -18.63 20.46 -7.63
N ALA A 210 -19.46 20.17 -6.63
CA ALA A 210 -20.09 18.88 -6.42
C ALA A 210 -21.02 18.61 -7.61
N GLY A 211 -20.49 18.04 -8.68
CA GLY A 211 -21.24 17.82 -9.91
C GLY A 211 -20.40 17.16 -10.96
N SER A 212 -20.42 15.85 -10.97
CA SER A 212 -20.38 14.90 -12.07
C SER A 212 -19.63 13.63 -11.69
N ALA A 213 -20.04 12.96 -10.62
CA ALA A 213 -19.99 11.50 -10.67
C ALA A 213 -21.04 11.12 -11.74
N GLY A 214 -20.59 11.02 -12.99
CA GLY A 214 -21.46 10.51 -14.05
C GLY A 214 -22.09 9.22 -13.53
N SER A 215 -23.41 9.14 -13.61
CA SER A 215 -24.22 7.97 -13.28
C SER A 215 -23.78 6.80 -14.16
N ARG A 216 -22.67 6.15 -13.78
CA ARG A 216 -22.28 4.91 -14.43
C ARG A 216 -23.32 3.87 -14.04
N LEU A 217 -23.98 3.30 -15.02
CA LEU A 217 -24.95 2.22 -14.81
C LEU A 217 -24.25 1.11 -14.03
N VAL A 218 -24.84 0.74 -12.87
CA VAL A 218 -24.35 -0.36 -12.05
C VAL A 218 -24.55 -1.66 -12.86
N GLN A 219 -23.48 -2.44 -13.01
CA GLN A 219 -23.57 -3.70 -13.72
C GLN A 219 -24.44 -4.69 -12.96
N PRO A 220 -25.26 -5.50 -13.66
CA PRO A 220 -26.14 -6.48 -13.00
C PRO A 220 -25.31 -7.60 -12.36
N ILE A 221 -25.62 -7.90 -11.10
CA ILE A 221 -25.08 -9.04 -10.37
C ILE A 221 -26.16 -9.67 -9.50
N SER A 222 -26.23 -11.00 -9.47
CA SER A 222 -27.19 -11.73 -8.63
C SER A 222 -26.73 -11.88 -7.17
N LEU A 223 -26.29 -10.76 -6.57
CA LEU A 223 -25.87 -10.64 -5.17
C LEU A 223 -26.37 -9.31 -4.61
N SER A 224 -26.74 -9.31 -3.32
CA SER A 224 -26.96 -8.04 -2.63
C SER A 224 -25.64 -7.26 -2.46
N PRO A 225 -25.67 -5.93 -2.39
CA PRO A 225 -24.45 -5.13 -2.16
C PRO A 225 -23.69 -5.53 -0.90
N THR A 226 -24.41 -5.92 0.16
CA THR A 226 -23.80 -6.39 1.42
C THR A 226 -23.13 -7.76 1.25
N ALA A 227 -23.76 -8.71 0.55
CA ALA A 227 -23.16 -10.01 0.29
C ALA A 227 -21.88 -9.87 -0.57
N LEU A 228 -21.91 -9.03 -1.61
CA LEU A 228 -20.73 -8.73 -2.41
C LEU A 228 -19.64 -8.07 -1.57
N GLN A 229 -19.99 -7.13 -0.68
CA GLN A 229 -19.04 -6.48 0.25
C GLN A 229 -18.32 -7.52 1.12
N VAL A 230 -19.04 -8.44 1.74
CA VAL A 230 -18.47 -9.49 2.59
C VAL A 230 -17.52 -10.40 1.78
N LEU A 231 -17.93 -10.81 0.59
CA LEU A 231 -17.09 -11.62 -0.29
C LEU A 231 -15.81 -10.89 -0.68
N LEU A 232 -15.87 -9.59 -1.01
CA LEU A 232 -14.68 -8.80 -1.34
C LEU A 232 -13.77 -8.58 -0.12
N VAL A 233 -14.31 -8.46 1.09
CA VAL A 233 -13.54 -8.39 2.34
C VAL A 233 -12.77 -9.69 2.57
N ILE A 234 -13.44 -10.85 2.44
CA ILE A 234 -12.80 -12.17 2.58
C ILE A 234 -11.73 -12.38 1.51
N ALA A 235 -12.04 -12.06 0.25
CA ALA A 235 -11.09 -12.17 -0.85
C ALA A 235 -9.88 -11.25 -0.66
N GLY A 236 -10.10 -9.99 -0.28
CA GLY A 236 -9.04 -9.01 -0.04
C GLY A 236 -8.11 -9.40 1.11
N LEU A 237 -8.68 -9.90 2.21
CA LEU A 237 -7.92 -10.43 3.33
C LEU A 237 -7.07 -11.61 2.88
N GLY A 238 -7.66 -12.63 2.24
CA GLY A 238 -6.95 -13.84 1.81
C GLY A 238 -5.84 -13.56 0.79
N CYS A 239 -6.13 -12.71 -0.19
CA CYS A 239 -5.14 -12.26 -1.17
C CYS A 239 -3.92 -11.60 -0.49
N CYS A 240 -4.15 -10.70 0.48
CA CYS A 240 -3.09 -9.92 1.10
C CYS A 240 -2.34 -10.69 2.20
N VAL A 241 -2.96 -11.67 2.85
CA VAL A 241 -2.22 -12.66 3.66
C VAL A 241 -1.20 -13.39 2.80
N ALA A 242 -1.58 -13.86 1.63
CA ALA A 242 -0.69 -14.52 0.69
C ALA A 242 0.41 -13.60 0.15
N MET A 243 0.06 -12.32 -0.12
CA MET A 243 0.97 -11.31 -0.67
C MET A 243 2.07 -10.93 0.32
N SER A 244 1.75 -10.83 1.60
CA SER A 244 2.69 -10.37 2.63
C SER A 244 3.82 -11.36 2.91
N MET A 245 3.60 -12.66 2.67
CA MET A 245 4.61 -13.66 2.97
C MET A 245 5.95 -13.38 2.26
N PRO A 246 6.06 -13.32 0.93
CA PRO A 246 7.33 -13.00 0.29
C PRO A 246 7.75 -11.55 0.52
N GLN A 247 6.82 -10.59 0.60
CA GLN A 247 7.18 -9.18 0.81
C GLN A 247 7.85 -8.93 2.17
N VAL A 248 7.44 -9.61 3.22
CA VAL A 248 7.96 -9.40 4.58
C VAL A 248 9.16 -10.29 4.85
N HIS A 249 9.15 -11.52 4.33
CA HIS A 249 10.13 -12.53 4.72
C HIS A 249 11.22 -12.82 3.69
N ILE A 250 11.18 -12.21 2.48
CA ILE A 250 12.19 -12.48 1.44
C ILE A 250 13.62 -12.17 1.91
N VAL A 251 13.80 -11.10 2.70
CA VAL A 251 15.13 -10.72 3.22
C VAL A 251 15.63 -11.77 4.21
N ALA A 252 14.76 -12.18 5.14
CA ALA A 252 15.08 -13.19 6.13
C ALA A 252 15.27 -14.58 5.48
N TYR A 253 14.44 -14.92 4.48
CA TYR A 253 14.57 -16.16 3.71
C TYR A 253 15.91 -16.25 2.96
N CYS A 254 16.34 -15.16 2.31
CA CYS A 254 17.64 -15.10 1.65
C CYS A 254 18.81 -15.23 2.65
N MET A 255 18.66 -14.71 3.86
CA MET A 255 19.65 -14.91 4.91
C MET A 255 19.75 -16.37 5.36
N ASP A 256 18.61 -17.03 5.58
CA ASP A 256 18.55 -18.43 5.98
C ASP A 256 19.13 -19.36 4.91
N LEU A 257 19.02 -19.01 3.63
CA LEU A 257 19.65 -19.70 2.49
C LEU A 257 21.15 -19.34 2.30
N GLY A 258 21.71 -18.45 3.13
CA GLY A 258 23.11 -18.05 3.06
C GLY A 258 23.45 -16.98 2.00
N TYR A 259 22.45 -16.40 1.30
CA TYR A 259 22.68 -15.37 0.28
C TYR A 259 22.89 -13.96 0.88
N GLY A 260 22.42 -13.73 2.10
CA GLY A 260 22.59 -12.47 2.82
C GLY A 260 21.50 -11.43 2.56
N VAL A 261 21.51 -10.36 3.40
CA VAL A 261 20.49 -9.30 3.42
C VAL A 261 20.39 -8.54 2.09
N ALA A 262 21.53 -8.27 1.44
CA ALA A 262 21.56 -7.46 0.22
C ALA A 262 20.76 -8.10 -0.91
N HIS A 263 20.95 -9.40 -1.17
CA HIS A 263 20.21 -10.11 -2.21
C HIS A 263 18.71 -10.17 -1.92
N GLY A 264 18.32 -10.37 -0.66
CA GLY A 264 16.90 -10.35 -0.26
C GLY A 264 16.27 -8.96 -0.44
N ALA A 265 17.00 -7.91 -0.13
CA ALA A 265 16.57 -6.53 -0.33
C ALA A 265 16.46 -6.17 -1.82
N ASP A 266 17.40 -6.63 -2.66
CA ASP A 266 17.32 -6.47 -4.11
C ASP A 266 16.11 -7.20 -4.71
N MET A 267 15.81 -8.42 -4.24
CA MET A 267 14.62 -9.16 -4.65
C MET A 267 13.33 -8.42 -4.27
N LEU A 268 13.26 -7.85 -3.08
CA LEU A 268 12.13 -7.01 -2.66
C LEU A 268 12.00 -5.78 -3.57
N SER A 269 13.11 -5.15 -3.91
CA SER A 269 13.14 -3.98 -4.80
C SER A 269 12.64 -4.32 -6.20
N ILE A 270 13.09 -5.43 -6.78
CA ILE A 270 12.65 -5.93 -8.10
C ILE A 270 11.15 -6.27 -8.06
N MET A 271 10.70 -6.92 -6.98
CA MET A 271 9.29 -7.24 -6.77
C MET A 271 8.42 -5.98 -6.77
N MET A 272 8.86 -4.91 -6.09
CA MET A 272 8.13 -3.65 -6.04
C MET A 272 8.19 -2.90 -7.37
N ALA A 273 9.34 -2.85 -8.03
CA ALA A 273 9.49 -2.26 -9.37
C ALA A 273 8.57 -2.93 -10.40
N ALA A 274 8.56 -4.26 -10.43
CA ALA A 274 7.65 -5.06 -11.27
C ALA A 274 6.18 -4.79 -10.92
N GLY A 275 5.87 -4.56 -9.64
CA GLY A 275 4.55 -4.17 -9.16
C GLY A 275 4.07 -2.83 -9.72
N VAL A 276 4.96 -1.85 -9.96
CA VAL A 276 4.61 -0.59 -10.65
C VAL A 276 4.12 -0.89 -12.07
N VAL A 277 4.88 -1.71 -12.82
CA VAL A 277 4.53 -2.10 -14.20
C VAL A 277 3.19 -2.85 -14.22
N SER A 278 3.04 -3.82 -13.33
CA SER A 278 1.81 -4.61 -13.17
C SER A 278 0.60 -3.73 -12.88
N ARG A 279 0.74 -2.73 -12.00
CA ARG A 279 -0.35 -1.81 -11.64
C ARG A 279 -0.87 -1.03 -12.83
N VAL A 280 0.03 -0.53 -13.66
CA VAL A 280 -0.34 0.21 -14.88
C VAL A 280 -0.98 -0.73 -15.90
N ALA A 281 -0.35 -1.88 -16.16
CA ALA A 281 -0.86 -2.88 -17.11
C ALA A 281 -2.26 -3.40 -16.70
N SER A 282 -2.47 -3.68 -15.43
CA SER A 282 -3.76 -4.16 -14.90
C SER A 282 -4.87 -3.14 -15.06
N GLY A 283 -4.57 -1.84 -14.98
CA GLY A 283 -5.54 -0.79 -15.27
C GLY A 283 -6.09 -0.90 -16.70
N PHE A 284 -5.21 -1.02 -17.69
CA PHE A 284 -5.61 -1.22 -19.10
C PHE A 284 -6.36 -2.55 -19.34
N VAL A 285 -5.95 -3.61 -18.64
CA VAL A 285 -6.66 -4.90 -18.71
C VAL A 285 -8.05 -4.79 -18.08
N ALA A 286 -8.17 -4.15 -16.93
CA ALA A 286 -9.44 -3.97 -16.25
C ALA A 286 -10.43 -3.12 -17.07
N ASP A 287 -9.96 -2.12 -17.80
CA ASP A 287 -10.80 -1.32 -18.70
C ASP A 287 -11.40 -2.16 -19.84
N ARG A 288 -10.72 -3.26 -20.27
CA ARG A 288 -11.19 -4.12 -21.36
C ARG A 288 -12.03 -5.30 -20.91
N ILE A 289 -11.66 -5.97 -19.81
CA ILE A 289 -12.28 -7.23 -19.39
C ILE A 289 -13.00 -7.15 -18.04
N GLY A 290 -12.97 -5.98 -17.38
CA GLY A 290 -13.58 -5.72 -16.08
C GLY A 290 -12.71 -6.10 -14.88
N GLY A 291 -13.03 -5.55 -13.71
CA GLY A 291 -12.22 -5.70 -12.49
C GLY A 291 -12.14 -7.13 -11.98
N VAL A 292 -13.24 -7.90 -12.03
CA VAL A 292 -13.31 -9.28 -11.52
C VAL A 292 -12.36 -10.22 -12.27
N LYS A 293 -12.37 -10.16 -13.61
CA LYS A 293 -11.50 -11.04 -14.42
C LYS A 293 -10.03 -10.66 -14.28
N THR A 294 -9.74 -9.36 -14.21
CA THR A 294 -8.37 -8.85 -14.03
C THR A 294 -7.80 -9.28 -12.68
N LEU A 295 -8.60 -9.19 -11.61
CA LEU A 295 -8.21 -9.65 -10.28
C LEU A 295 -7.95 -11.16 -10.30
N LEU A 296 -8.81 -11.96 -10.91
CA LEU A 296 -8.61 -13.40 -11.03
C LEU A 296 -7.30 -13.76 -11.73
N ILE A 297 -6.99 -13.11 -12.85
CA ILE A 297 -5.71 -13.33 -13.56
C ILE A 297 -4.54 -13.04 -12.63
N GLY A 298 -4.53 -11.89 -11.95
CA GLY A 298 -3.49 -11.54 -10.98
C GLY A 298 -3.36 -12.57 -9.85
N SER A 299 -4.49 -13.00 -9.28
CA SER A 299 -4.52 -13.98 -8.18
C SER A 299 -4.02 -15.37 -8.60
N VAL A 300 -4.35 -15.83 -9.80
CA VAL A 300 -3.82 -17.10 -10.33
C VAL A 300 -2.31 -17.00 -10.55
N LEU A 301 -1.82 -15.91 -11.16
CA LEU A 301 -0.40 -15.69 -11.34
C LEU A 301 0.34 -15.57 -10.00
N GLN A 302 -0.26 -14.92 -9.00
CA GLN A 302 0.29 -14.84 -7.65
C GLN A 302 0.38 -16.24 -7.01
N CYS A 303 -0.64 -17.08 -7.15
CA CYS A 303 -0.64 -18.45 -6.64
C CYS A 303 0.49 -19.29 -7.25
N LEU A 304 0.67 -19.20 -8.57
CA LEU A 304 1.74 -19.88 -9.29
C LEU A 304 3.12 -19.38 -8.83
N SER A 305 3.28 -18.07 -8.65
CA SER A 305 4.54 -17.49 -8.18
C SER A 305 4.88 -17.96 -6.77
N LEU A 306 3.90 -18.01 -5.84
CA LEU A 306 4.09 -18.53 -4.50
C LEU A 306 4.52 -20.01 -4.52
N PHE A 307 3.93 -20.81 -5.41
CA PHE A 307 4.32 -22.21 -5.59
C PHE A 307 5.77 -22.32 -6.05
N PHE A 308 6.24 -21.47 -6.96
CA PHE A 308 7.61 -21.51 -7.47
C PHE A 308 8.68 -21.14 -6.44
N TYR A 309 8.36 -20.43 -5.37
CA TYR A 309 9.30 -20.23 -4.27
C TYR A 309 9.66 -21.51 -3.52
N ILE A 310 8.85 -22.58 -3.62
CA ILE A 310 9.07 -23.84 -2.88
C ILE A 310 10.18 -24.69 -3.52
N PRO A 311 10.10 -25.05 -4.85
CA PRO A 311 11.11 -25.90 -5.48
C PRO A 311 12.34 -25.12 -6.00
N PHE A 312 12.29 -23.79 -6.07
CA PHE A 312 13.33 -22.98 -6.69
C PHE A 312 13.96 -22.01 -5.69
N ASP A 313 14.85 -22.52 -4.85
CA ASP A 313 15.57 -21.78 -3.81
C ASP A 313 16.95 -21.26 -4.23
N GLY A 314 17.39 -21.54 -5.45
CA GLY A 314 18.63 -21.01 -6.02
C GLY A 314 18.57 -19.49 -6.23
N LEU A 315 19.70 -18.79 -6.06
CA LEU A 315 19.78 -17.33 -6.11
C LEU A 315 19.15 -16.74 -7.39
N ALA A 316 19.53 -17.24 -8.56
CA ALA A 316 19.00 -16.74 -9.83
C ALA A 316 17.49 -17.00 -9.97
N SER A 317 17.01 -18.19 -9.57
CA SER A 317 15.59 -18.52 -9.62
C SER A 317 14.76 -17.65 -8.67
N LEU A 318 15.27 -17.33 -7.48
CA LEU A 318 14.58 -16.44 -6.53
C LEU A 318 14.42 -15.02 -7.10
N TYR A 319 15.41 -14.49 -7.83
CA TYR A 319 15.26 -13.21 -8.53
C TYR A 319 14.16 -13.26 -9.58
N VAL A 320 14.12 -14.34 -10.40
CA VAL A 320 13.09 -14.52 -11.43
C VAL A 320 11.71 -14.69 -10.81
N VAL A 321 11.57 -15.51 -9.76
CA VAL A 321 10.30 -15.72 -9.07
C VAL A 321 9.81 -14.42 -8.42
N SER A 322 10.71 -13.64 -7.81
CA SER A 322 10.39 -12.33 -7.21
C SER A 322 9.92 -11.33 -8.26
N LEU A 323 10.53 -11.31 -9.45
CA LEU A 323 10.07 -10.49 -10.58
C LEU A 323 8.66 -10.90 -11.02
N VAL A 324 8.42 -12.20 -11.23
CA VAL A 324 7.11 -12.73 -11.66
C VAL A 324 6.05 -12.47 -10.58
N PHE A 325 6.38 -12.65 -9.32
CA PHE A 325 5.49 -12.32 -8.20
C PHE A 325 5.13 -10.83 -8.22
N GLY A 326 6.09 -9.94 -8.41
CA GLY A 326 5.85 -8.51 -8.53
C GLY A 326 4.91 -8.16 -9.68
N LEU A 327 5.11 -8.79 -10.87
CA LEU A 327 4.22 -8.62 -12.01
C LEU A 327 2.80 -9.17 -11.78
N SER A 328 2.62 -10.14 -10.89
CA SER A 328 1.31 -10.71 -10.60
C SER A 328 0.49 -9.84 -9.64
N GLN A 329 1.13 -9.25 -8.62
CA GLN A 329 0.44 -8.66 -7.47
C GLN A 329 0.00 -7.21 -7.65
N GLY A 330 0.74 -6.41 -8.46
CA GLY A 330 0.59 -4.94 -8.47
C GLY A 330 -0.81 -4.44 -8.81
N GLY A 331 -1.54 -5.19 -9.62
CA GLY A 331 -2.90 -4.84 -10.07
C GLY A 331 -4.04 -5.38 -9.19
N ILE A 332 -3.78 -6.31 -8.26
CA ILE A 332 -4.86 -7.00 -7.53
C ILE A 332 -5.63 -6.04 -6.63
N VAL A 333 -4.93 -5.30 -5.76
CA VAL A 333 -5.58 -4.41 -4.78
C VAL A 333 -6.40 -3.30 -5.45
N PRO A 334 -5.94 -2.59 -6.49
CA PRO A 334 -6.76 -1.64 -7.24
C PRO A 334 -8.04 -2.24 -7.84
N CYS A 335 -8.01 -3.50 -8.27
CA CYS A 335 -9.18 -4.16 -8.86
C CYS A 335 -10.34 -4.28 -7.87
N TYR A 336 -10.12 -4.40 -6.56
CA TYR A 336 -11.21 -4.38 -5.58
C TYR A 336 -12.00 -3.07 -5.63
N ALA A 337 -11.30 -1.94 -5.75
CA ALA A 337 -11.97 -0.64 -5.88
C ALA A 337 -12.74 -0.51 -7.20
N ILE A 338 -12.22 -1.11 -8.29
CA ILE A 338 -12.90 -1.15 -9.59
C ILE A 338 -14.18 -1.97 -9.46
N ILE A 339 -14.13 -3.17 -8.88
CA ILE A 339 -15.28 -4.06 -8.68
C ILE A 339 -16.38 -3.38 -7.86
N VAL A 340 -16.02 -2.72 -6.76
CA VAL A 340 -16.99 -1.96 -5.96
C VAL A 340 -17.70 -0.90 -6.82
N ARG A 341 -16.96 -0.20 -7.69
CA ARG A 341 -17.54 0.84 -8.57
C ARG A 341 -18.34 0.27 -9.74
N GLU A 342 -18.04 -0.94 -10.18
CA GLU A 342 -18.77 -1.61 -11.26
C GLU A 342 -20.13 -2.15 -10.80
N TYR A 343 -20.21 -2.70 -9.58
CA TYR A 343 -21.33 -3.49 -9.11
C TYR A 343 -22.10 -2.89 -7.93
N MET A 344 -21.66 -1.78 -7.35
CA MET A 344 -22.31 -1.18 -6.19
C MET A 344 -22.74 0.27 -6.45
N PRO A 345 -23.79 0.76 -5.73
CA PRO A 345 -24.29 2.12 -5.91
C PRO A 345 -23.19 3.18 -5.69
N ALA A 346 -23.08 4.14 -6.59
CA ALA A 346 -22.06 5.19 -6.56
C ALA A 346 -22.08 6.00 -5.25
N ARG A 347 -23.27 6.17 -4.64
CA ARG A 347 -23.47 6.89 -3.36
C ARG A 347 -22.68 6.25 -2.21
N GLU A 348 -22.51 4.93 -2.21
CA GLU A 348 -21.88 4.17 -1.12
C GLU A 348 -20.47 3.69 -1.49
N ALA A 349 -20.05 3.88 -2.74
CA ALA A 349 -18.83 3.28 -3.28
C ALA A 349 -17.56 3.70 -2.50
N GLY A 350 -17.47 4.96 -2.05
CA GLY A 350 -16.32 5.43 -1.27
C GLY A 350 -16.15 4.68 0.05
N GLN A 351 -17.21 4.56 0.83
CA GLN A 351 -17.20 3.84 2.10
C GLN A 351 -16.90 2.35 1.89
N ARG A 352 -17.52 1.75 0.89
CA ARG A 352 -17.36 0.32 0.58
C ARG A 352 -15.95 -0.01 0.10
N VAL A 353 -15.34 0.82 -0.74
CA VAL A 353 -13.93 0.71 -1.13
C VAL A 353 -13.04 0.81 0.11
N GLY A 354 -13.30 1.77 1.00
CA GLY A 354 -12.53 1.94 2.23
C GLY A 354 -12.52 0.68 3.10
N ILE A 355 -13.67 0.02 3.26
CA ILE A 355 -13.79 -1.23 4.04
C ILE A 355 -12.97 -2.35 3.41
N VAL A 356 -13.04 -2.53 2.07
CA VAL A 356 -12.27 -3.58 1.39
C VAL A 356 -10.77 -3.31 1.47
N ILE A 357 -10.34 -2.06 1.24
CA ILE A 357 -8.92 -1.69 1.38
C ILE A 357 -8.43 -1.89 2.82
N MET A 358 -9.25 -1.57 3.82
CA MET A 358 -8.91 -1.85 5.22
C MET A 358 -8.67 -3.36 5.44
N ALA A 359 -9.54 -4.22 4.88
CA ALA A 359 -9.37 -5.68 4.96
C ALA A 359 -8.05 -6.15 4.30
N THR A 360 -7.65 -5.54 3.17
CA THR A 360 -6.36 -5.86 2.53
C THR A 360 -5.18 -5.49 3.43
N ILE A 361 -5.22 -4.36 4.13
CA ILE A 361 -4.17 -3.94 5.06
C ILE A 361 -4.10 -4.89 6.27
N PHE A 362 -5.23 -5.30 6.83
CA PHE A 362 -5.26 -6.32 7.88
C PHE A 362 -4.76 -7.68 7.38
N GLY A 363 -5.05 -8.05 6.14
CA GLY A 363 -4.48 -9.24 5.50
C GLY A 363 -2.95 -9.19 5.46
N MET A 364 -2.37 -8.05 5.09
CA MET A 364 -0.91 -7.84 5.12
C MET A 364 -0.34 -7.96 6.54
N ALA A 365 -1.00 -7.35 7.53
CA ALA A 365 -0.59 -7.40 8.93
C ALA A 365 -0.55 -8.82 9.47
N ILE A 366 -1.66 -9.56 9.29
CA ILE A 366 -1.81 -10.94 9.76
C ILE A 366 -0.82 -11.86 9.03
N GLY A 367 -0.74 -11.77 7.70
CA GLY A 367 0.07 -12.67 6.89
C GLY A 367 1.57 -12.52 7.17
N GLY A 368 2.06 -11.29 7.42
CA GLY A 368 3.45 -11.06 7.81
C GLY A 368 3.80 -11.75 9.13
N TRP A 369 2.99 -11.56 10.16
CA TRP A 369 3.20 -12.22 11.45
C TRP A 369 3.01 -13.74 11.36
N MET A 370 1.93 -14.20 10.73
CA MET A 370 1.60 -15.62 10.63
C MET A 370 2.67 -16.42 9.88
N SER A 371 3.31 -15.84 8.88
CA SER A 371 4.42 -16.50 8.16
C SER A 371 5.64 -16.71 9.05
N GLY A 372 5.96 -15.75 9.93
CA GLY A 372 6.99 -15.91 10.96
C GLY A 372 6.63 -16.98 11.96
N TRP A 373 5.39 -16.98 12.46
CA TRP A 373 4.90 -17.99 13.41
C TRP A 373 4.93 -19.43 12.84
N ILE A 374 4.52 -19.58 11.57
CA ILE A 374 4.62 -20.89 10.89
C ILE A 374 6.08 -21.32 10.75
N TYR A 375 6.99 -20.40 10.44
CA TYR A 375 8.41 -20.69 10.38
C TYR A 375 8.96 -21.14 11.74
N ASP A 376 8.60 -20.47 12.84
CA ASP A 376 9.04 -20.84 14.19
C ASP A 376 8.56 -22.23 14.60
N LEU A 377 7.35 -22.64 14.17
CA LEU A 377 6.79 -23.96 14.42
C LEU A 377 7.39 -25.08 13.56
N THR A 378 7.75 -24.77 12.31
CA THR A 378 8.09 -25.78 11.30
C THR A 378 9.57 -25.79 10.91
N GLY A 379 10.30 -24.73 11.22
CA GLY A 379 11.67 -24.50 10.76
C GLY A 379 11.77 -24.29 9.24
N SER A 380 10.65 -24.03 8.54
CA SER A 380 10.62 -24.02 7.07
C SER A 380 9.71 -22.94 6.50
N TYR A 381 10.24 -22.17 5.55
CA TYR A 381 9.44 -21.25 4.76
C TYR A 381 8.54 -21.94 3.73
N ALA A 382 8.80 -23.20 3.36
CA ALA A 382 7.91 -23.95 2.47
C ALA A 382 6.49 -24.07 3.07
N ALA A 383 6.38 -24.31 4.39
CA ALA A 383 5.10 -24.32 5.09
C ALA A 383 4.41 -22.94 5.06
N ALA A 384 5.16 -21.86 5.22
CA ALA A 384 4.62 -20.50 5.13
C ALA A 384 4.15 -20.16 3.71
N PHE A 385 4.87 -20.59 2.66
CA PHE A 385 4.41 -20.46 1.27
C PHE A 385 3.14 -21.27 1.01
N LEU A 386 3.05 -22.51 1.48
CA LEU A 386 1.84 -23.34 1.36
C LEU A 386 0.63 -22.69 2.05
N ASN A 387 0.82 -22.10 3.23
CA ASN A 387 -0.21 -21.32 3.90
C ASN A 387 -0.65 -20.11 3.04
N GLY A 388 0.30 -19.37 2.46
CA GLY A 388 0.00 -18.29 1.53
C GLY A 388 -0.80 -18.76 0.31
N ILE A 389 -0.45 -19.90 -0.27
CA ILE A 389 -1.18 -20.55 -1.37
C ILE A 389 -2.62 -20.87 -0.93
N ALA A 390 -2.82 -21.44 0.25
CA ALA A 390 -4.15 -21.78 0.76
C ALA A 390 -5.05 -20.54 0.90
N TRP A 391 -4.53 -19.45 1.45
CA TRP A 391 -5.25 -18.18 1.52
C TRP A 391 -5.54 -17.58 0.15
N ASN A 392 -4.61 -17.69 -0.79
CA ASN A 392 -4.83 -17.19 -2.15
C ASN A 392 -5.84 -18.05 -2.93
N LEU A 393 -5.87 -19.35 -2.71
CA LEU A 393 -6.92 -20.23 -3.25
C LEU A 393 -8.30 -19.85 -2.72
N LEU A 394 -8.43 -19.50 -1.44
CA LEU A 394 -9.68 -18.95 -0.90
C LEU A 394 -10.10 -17.67 -1.66
N ASN A 395 -9.16 -16.74 -1.88
CA ASN A 395 -9.43 -15.56 -2.69
C ASN A 395 -9.90 -15.93 -4.10
N ILE A 396 -9.21 -16.83 -4.80
CA ILE A 396 -9.58 -17.29 -6.14
C ILE A 396 -10.98 -17.89 -6.15
N LEU A 397 -11.31 -18.78 -5.20
CA LEU A 397 -12.64 -19.40 -5.09
C LEU A 397 -13.75 -18.36 -4.89
N VAL A 398 -13.53 -17.39 -4.01
CA VAL A 398 -14.49 -16.30 -3.79
C VAL A 398 -14.67 -15.48 -5.08
N MET A 399 -13.58 -15.15 -5.78
CA MET A 399 -13.66 -14.35 -7.01
C MET A 399 -14.29 -15.12 -8.18
N VAL A 400 -14.10 -16.42 -8.25
CA VAL A 400 -14.83 -17.30 -9.20
C VAL A 400 -16.32 -17.28 -8.91
N LEU A 401 -16.73 -17.36 -7.63
CA LEU A 401 -18.13 -17.24 -7.22
C LEU A 401 -18.71 -15.86 -7.63
N VAL A 402 -17.98 -14.77 -7.38
CA VAL A 402 -18.40 -13.42 -7.79
C VAL A 402 -18.57 -13.34 -9.31
N LEU A 403 -17.62 -13.88 -10.08
CA LEU A 403 -17.71 -13.92 -11.55
C LEU A 403 -18.93 -14.70 -12.04
N TRP A 404 -19.19 -15.85 -11.43
CA TRP A 404 -20.35 -16.68 -11.78
C TRP A 404 -21.68 -15.97 -11.48
N LYS A 405 -21.80 -15.31 -10.33
CA LYS A 405 -22.95 -14.49 -9.95
C LYS A 405 -23.16 -13.27 -10.85
N ALA A 406 -22.07 -12.64 -11.30
CA ALA A 406 -22.13 -11.53 -12.24
C ALA A 406 -22.66 -12.00 -13.62
N ARG A 407 -22.18 -13.17 -14.12
CA ARG A 407 -22.71 -13.75 -15.37
C ARG A 407 -24.21 -14.07 -15.28
N ARG A 408 -24.66 -14.66 -14.17
CA ARG A 408 -26.08 -14.94 -13.96
C ARG A 408 -26.94 -13.69 -13.88
N GLY A 409 -26.45 -12.62 -13.27
CA GLY A 409 -27.16 -11.34 -13.25
C GLY A 409 -27.34 -10.75 -14.64
N ALA A 410 -26.32 -10.85 -15.49
CA ALA A 410 -26.37 -10.39 -16.88
C ALA A 410 -27.37 -11.19 -17.73
N THR A 411 -27.40 -12.53 -17.58
CA THR A 411 -28.35 -13.40 -18.34
C THR A 411 -29.81 -13.27 -17.86
N ALA A 412 -30.04 -12.83 -16.62
CA ALA A 412 -31.40 -12.62 -16.12
C ALA A 412 -32.03 -11.30 -16.61
N MET A 413 -31.26 -10.40 -17.18
CA MET A 413 -31.74 -9.12 -17.73
C MET A 413 -31.75 -9.10 -19.28
N ALA A 414 -31.15 -10.07 -19.93
CA ALA A 414 -31.19 -10.28 -21.37
C ALA A 414 -32.40 -11.18 -21.76
#